data_3da9ff9ffc6b3e930d51c88de45d3136
#
_entry.id   3da9ff9ffc6b3e930d51c88de45d3136
#
_cell.length_a   1.000
_cell.length_b   1.000
_cell.length_c   1.000
_cell.angle_alpha   90.00
_cell.angle_beta   90.00
_cell.angle_gamma   90.00
#
_symmetry.space_group_name_H-M   'P 1'
#
loop_
_entity.id
_entity.type
_entity.pdbx_description
1 polymer ?
#
loop_
_entity_poly.entity_id
_entity_poly.type
_entity_poly.pdbx_seq_one_letter_code
_entity_poly.pdbx_strand_id
1 'polypeptide(L)'
;MTENKSNIALLLGDPAGIGPELISKLLNDEMTKKANIVIIGEKQVFESGNSITGISHNIDVVENFDEVNFDKSNRFLLDISKGKNHKYKLAEPSKESGESVLEALDLALTLAKKKKIDAINFAPMN
;
A
#
# COMPACT_ATOMS: atom_id res chain seq x y z
N MET A 1 21.28 15.17 13.57
CA MET A 1 19.87 15.49 13.78
C MET A 1 19.03 14.71 12.77
N THR A 2 18.18 13.85 13.26
CA THR A 2 17.32 13.06 12.38
C THR A 2 16.14 13.90 11.92
N GLU A 3 15.93 13.98 10.62
CA GLU A 3 14.73 14.60 10.10
C GLU A 3 13.52 13.74 10.44
N ASN A 4 12.48 14.35 10.97
CA ASN A 4 11.22 13.68 11.18
C ASN A 4 10.49 13.61 9.85
N LYS A 5 10.50 12.43 9.24
CA LYS A 5 9.75 12.19 8.02
C LYS A 5 8.28 11.98 8.36
N SER A 6 7.40 12.44 7.48
CA SER A 6 5.99 12.13 7.59
C SER A 6 5.74 10.66 7.34
N ASN A 7 4.85 10.07 8.11
CA ASN A 7 4.41 8.69 7.93
C ASN A 7 3.14 8.69 7.08
N ILE A 8 3.23 8.13 5.90
CA ILE A 8 2.16 8.16 4.92
C ILE A 8 1.68 6.75 4.61
N ALA A 9 0.37 6.55 4.67
CA ALA A 9 -0.24 5.32 4.19
C ALA A 9 -0.68 5.52 2.74
N LEU A 10 -0.27 4.60 1.86
CA LEU A 10 -0.72 4.54 0.48
C LEU A 10 -1.63 3.35 0.30
N LEU A 11 -2.85 3.58 -0.12
CA LEU A 11 -3.80 2.50 -0.39
C LEU A 11 -3.73 2.13 -1.86
N LEU A 12 -3.63 0.82 -2.13
CA LEU A 12 -3.56 0.32 -3.51
C LEU A 12 -4.81 0.63 -4.33
N GLY A 13 -5.92 0.91 -3.64
CA GLY A 13 -7.20 1.15 -4.31
C GLY A 13 -7.85 -0.15 -4.74
N ASP A 14 -8.65 -0.09 -5.79
CA ASP A 14 -9.33 -1.27 -6.31
C ASP A 14 -8.31 -2.25 -6.89
N PRO A 15 -8.22 -3.50 -6.37
CA PRO A 15 -7.29 -4.50 -6.92
C PRO A 15 -7.52 -4.79 -8.40
N ALA A 16 -8.73 -4.58 -8.90
CA ALA A 16 -9.06 -4.77 -10.31
C ALA A 16 -8.85 -3.50 -11.16
N GLY A 17 -8.37 -2.41 -10.54
CA GLY A 17 -8.16 -1.12 -11.20
C GLY A 17 -6.70 -0.85 -11.54
N ILE A 18 -6.39 0.39 -11.81
CA ILE A 18 -5.06 0.84 -12.22
C ILE A 18 -4.19 1.30 -11.06
N GLY A 19 -4.74 1.31 -9.83
CA GLY A 19 -4.03 1.78 -8.64
C GLY A 19 -2.69 1.11 -8.41
N PRO A 20 -2.60 -0.24 -8.48
CA PRO A 20 -1.34 -0.93 -8.25
C PRO A 20 -0.22 -0.49 -9.20
N GLU A 21 -0.54 -0.27 -10.48
CA GLU A 21 0.44 0.25 -11.46
C GLU A 21 0.89 1.66 -11.10
N LEU A 22 -0.06 2.52 -10.74
CA LEU A 22 0.24 3.91 -10.40
C LEU A 22 1.14 3.99 -9.16
N ILE A 23 0.87 3.16 -8.15
CA ILE A 23 1.71 3.12 -6.95
C ILE A 23 3.10 2.61 -7.28
N SER A 24 3.22 1.58 -8.12
CA SER A 24 4.52 1.10 -8.56
C SER A 24 5.34 2.21 -9.22
N LYS A 25 4.72 3.01 -10.07
CA LYS A 25 5.38 4.16 -10.72
C LYS A 25 5.71 5.26 -9.71
N LEU A 26 4.78 5.55 -8.80
CA LEU A 26 4.97 6.59 -7.80
C LEU A 26 6.15 6.28 -6.89
N LEU A 27 6.31 5.03 -6.48
CA LEU A 27 7.42 4.62 -5.62
C LEU A 27 8.79 4.76 -6.28
N ASN A 28 8.82 4.85 -7.61
CA ASN A 28 10.05 5.08 -8.35
C ASN A 28 10.44 6.56 -8.39
N ASP A 29 9.58 7.45 -7.94
CA ASP A 29 9.83 8.89 -7.91
C ASP A 29 10.73 9.24 -6.72
N GLU A 30 11.75 10.07 -6.96
CA GLU A 30 12.69 10.50 -5.92
C GLU A 30 11.99 11.23 -4.76
N MET A 31 10.90 11.94 -5.05
CA MET A 31 10.16 12.68 -4.03
C MET A 31 9.59 11.77 -2.95
N THR A 32 9.21 10.54 -3.30
CA THR A 32 8.64 9.60 -2.33
C THR A 32 9.69 9.05 -1.37
N LYS A 33 10.97 9.17 -1.70
CA LYS A 33 12.05 8.72 -0.81
C LYS A 33 12.21 9.60 0.42
N LYS A 34 11.57 10.77 0.42
CA LYS A 34 11.62 11.72 1.54
C LYS A 34 10.57 11.46 2.60
N ALA A 35 9.73 10.45 2.43
CA ALA A 35 8.68 10.11 3.38
C ALA A 35 8.82 8.66 3.83
N ASN A 36 8.27 8.36 4.99
CA ASN A 36 8.07 6.99 5.44
C ASN A 36 6.74 6.52 4.86
N ILE A 37 6.76 5.42 4.13
CA ILE A 37 5.59 4.95 3.41
C ILE A 37 5.23 3.54 3.86
N VAL A 38 3.97 3.35 4.22
CA VAL A 38 3.38 2.04 4.39
C VAL A 38 2.28 1.88 3.34
N ILE A 39 2.44 0.88 2.48
CA ILE A 39 1.42 0.54 1.50
C ILE A 39 0.47 -0.46 2.16
N ILE A 40 -0.82 -0.21 2.06
CA ILE A 40 -1.82 -1.11 2.63
C ILE A 40 -2.61 -1.74 1.50
N GLY A 41 -2.56 -3.06 1.43
CA GLY A 41 -3.24 -3.82 0.40
C GLY A 41 -2.78 -5.26 0.38
N GLU A 42 -3.22 -6.01 -0.61
CA GLU A 42 -2.85 -7.41 -0.75
C GLU A 42 -1.52 -7.53 -1.50
N LYS A 43 -0.63 -8.36 -0.96
CA LYS A 43 0.72 -8.54 -1.50
C LYS A 43 0.72 -8.90 -2.98
N GLN A 44 -0.11 -9.84 -3.39
CA GLN A 44 -0.15 -10.27 -4.79
C GLN A 44 -0.63 -9.16 -5.72
N VAL A 45 -1.47 -8.25 -5.23
CA VAL A 45 -1.94 -7.11 -6.00
C VAL A 45 -0.80 -6.11 -6.22
N PHE A 46 -0.02 -5.85 -5.17
CA PHE A 46 1.16 -5.00 -5.27
C PHE A 46 2.17 -5.59 -6.25
N GLU A 47 2.45 -6.89 -6.14
CA GLU A 47 3.38 -7.57 -7.04
C GLU A 47 2.90 -7.55 -8.50
N SER A 48 1.59 -7.67 -8.70
CA SER A 48 0.99 -7.57 -10.04
C SER A 48 1.24 -6.20 -10.67
N GLY A 49 1.09 -5.13 -9.88
CA GLY A 49 1.39 -3.78 -10.36
C GLY A 49 2.84 -3.63 -10.78
N ASN A 50 3.76 -4.17 -9.98
CA ASN A 50 5.18 -4.16 -10.29
C ASN A 50 5.50 -4.96 -11.56
N SER A 51 4.82 -6.08 -11.76
CA SER A 51 5.00 -6.88 -12.98
C SER A 51 4.56 -6.13 -14.23
N ILE A 52 3.45 -5.40 -14.14
CA ILE A 52 2.94 -4.63 -15.28
C ILE A 52 3.88 -3.48 -15.64
N THR A 53 4.44 -2.79 -14.65
CA THR A 53 5.35 -1.67 -14.89
C THR A 53 6.77 -2.12 -15.22
N GLY A 54 7.14 -3.35 -14.84
CA GLY A 54 8.51 -3.83 -14.93
C GLY A 54 9.46 -3.22 -13.90
N ILE A 55 8.93 -2.53 -12.89
CA ILE A 55 9.73 -1.88 -11.85
C ILE A 55 9.79 -2.78 -10.62
N SER A 56 10.99 -3.04 -10.12
CA SER A 56 11.19 -3.77 -8.85
C SER A 56 11.38 -2.78 -7.73
N HIS A 57 10.73 -3.04 -6.60
CA HIS A 57 10.88 -2.22 -5.41
C HIS A 57 11.40 -3.05 -4.24
N ASN A 58 12.37 -2.48 -3.54
CA ASN A 58 12.87 -3.06 -2.30
C ASN A 58 11.96 -2.60 -1.17
N ILE A 59 11.08 -3.49 -0.72
CA ILE A 59 10.05 -3.18 0.27
C ILE A 59 9.93 -4.33 1.26
N ASP A 60 9.79 -3.99 2.54
CA ASP A 60 9.60 -4.98 3.57
C ASP A 60 8.11 -5.30 3.73
N VAL A 61 7.76 -6.57 3.68
CA VAL A 61 6.38 -7.02 3.81
C VAL A 61 6.11 -7.42 5.26
N VAL A 62 5.05 -6.87 5.83
CA VAL A 62 4.60 -7.19 7.18
C VAL A 62 3.11 -7.51 7.17
N GLU A 63 2.65 -8.27 8.15
CA GLU A 63 1.23 -8.61 8.28
C GLU A 63 0.54 -7.81 9.38
N ASN A 64 1.31 -7.15 10.24
CA ASN A 64 0.82 -6.37 11.36
C ASN A 64 1.60 -5.06 11.42
N PHE A 65 0.92 -3.94 11.66
CA PHE A 65 1.57 -2.65 11.74
C PHE A 65 2.62 -2.59 12.86
N ASP A 66 2.48 -3.38 13.90
CA ASP A 66 3.47 -3.43 14.98
C ASP A 66 4.86 -3.88 14.49
N GLU A 67 4.93 -4.53 13.33
CA GLU A 67 6.18 -4.95 12.71
C GLU A 67 6.83 -3.85 11.86
N VAL A 68 6.11 -2.76 11.62
CA VAL A 68 6.65 -1.63 10.85
C VAL A 68 7.66 -0.88 11.70
N ASN A 69 8.88 -0.74 11.19
CA ASN A 69 9.94 -0.02 11.88
C ASN A 69 10.62 0.93 10.89
N PHE A 70 10.20 2.20 10.92
CA PHE A 70 10.73 3.22 10.01
C PHE A 70 12.18 3.61 10.28
N ASP A 71 12.76 3.15 11.39
CA ASP A 71 14.20 3.31 11.62
C ASP A 71 15.02 2.35 10.77
N LYS A 72 14.44 1.22 10.38
CA LYS A 72 15.12 0.22 9.54
C LYS A 72 14.92 0.47 8.07
N SER A 73 13.71 0.87 7.69
CA SER A 73 13.33 1.07 6.29
C SER A 73 12.26 2.14 6.24
N ASN A 74 12.21 2.85 5.14
CA ASN A 74 11.16 3.84 4.94
C ASN A 74 10.04 3.33 4.01
N ARG A 75 10.03 2.03 3.70
CA ARG A 75 9.01 1.45 2.81
C ARG A 75 8.57 0.10 3.30
N PHE A 76 7.30 0.00 3.60
CA PHE A 76 6.67 -1.24 4.06
C PHE A 76 5.40 -1.51 3.27
N LEU A 77 5.13 -2.79 3.07
CA LEU A 77 3.83 -3.26 2.60
C LEU A 77 3.14 -3.98 3.75
N LEU A 78 2.01 -3.43 4.19
CA LEU A 78 1.16 -4.09 5.17
C LEU A 78 0.18 -4.95 4.39
N ASP A 79 0.45 -6.25 4.39
CA ASP A 79 -0.29 -7.23 3.61
C ASP A 79 -1.57 -7.64 4.35
N ILE A 80 -2.71 -7.31 3.76
CA ILE A 80 -4.02 -7.62 4.34
C ILE A 80 -4.65 -8.88 3.76
N SER A 81 -3.94 -9.62 2.92
CA SER A 81 -4.49 -10.81 2.26
C SER A 81 -4.76 -11.97 3.22
N LYS A 82 -4.08 -11.98 4.37
CA LYS A 82 -4.20 -13.04 5.39
C LYS A 82 -3.94 -14.44 4.82
N GLY A 83 -2.96 -14.52 3.93
CA GLY A 83 -2.57 -15.79 3.29
C GLY A 83 -3.48 -16.21 2.15
N LYS A 84 -4.50 -15.43 1.83
CA LYS A 84 -5.38 -15.70 0.68
C LYS A 84 -4.75 -15.14 -0.59
N ASN A 85 -4.93 -15.83 -1.68
CA ASN A 85 -4.42 -15.39 -2.98
C ASN A 85 -5.60 -15.16 -3.92
N HIS A 86 -6.28 -14.03 -3.73
CA HIS A 86 -7.39 -13.64 -4.59
C HIS A 86 -6.88 -13.27 -5.97
N LYS A 87 -7.61 -13.69 -6.99
CA LYS A 87 -7.32 -13.31 -8.36
C LYS A 87 -8.39 -12.33 -8.83
N TYR A 88 -7.96 -11.16 -9.26
CA TYR A 88 -8.85 -10.12 -9.74
C TYR A 88 -8.70 -9.95 -11.23
N LYS A 89 -9.82 -9.79 -11.91
CA LYS A 89 -9.81 -9.46 -13.34
C LYS A 89 -9.79 -7.96 -13.50
N LEU A 90 -8.90 -7.46 -14.33
CA LEU A 90 -8.76 -6.03 -14.59
C LEU A 90 -10.10 -5.45 -15.07
N ALA A 91 -10.47 -4.32 -14.49
CA ALA A 91 -11.70 -3.58 -14.80
C ALA A 91 -13.00 -4.34 -14.50
N GLU A 92 -12.94 -5.46 -13.78
CA GLU A 92 -14.13 -6.17 -13.32
C GLU A 92 -14.35 -5.97 -11.83
N PRO A 93 -15.43 -5.27 -11.42
CA PRO A 93 -15.76 -5.15 -10.01
C PRO A 93 -16.17 -6.51 -9.44
N SER A 94 -15.80 -6.76 -8.20
CA SER A 94 -16.20 -7.96 -7.48
C SER A 94 -16.44 -7.63 -6.02
N LYS A 95 -17.14 -8.53 -5.32
CA LYS A 95 -17.35 -8.39 -3.88
C LYS A 95 -16.01 -8.37 -3.15
N GLU A 96 -15.11 -9.27 -3.54
CA GLU A 96 -13.80 -9.41 -2.90
C GLU A 96 -12.95 -8.16 -3.10
N SER A 97 -12.98 -7.55 -4.29
CA SER A 97 -12.22 -6.32 -4.53
C SER A 97 -12.77 -5.17 -3.69
N GLY A 98 -14.10 -5.07 -3.56
CA GLY A 98 -14.73 -4.05 -2.72
C GLY A 98 -14.39 -4.23 -1.25
N GLU A 99 -14.41 -5.47 -0.77
CA GLU A 99 -14.03 -5.79 0.62
C GLU A 99 -12.58 -5.44 0.90
N SER A 100 -11.69 -5.71 -0.06
CA SER A 100 -10.27 -5.38 0.07
C SER A 100 -10.05 -3.88 0.21
N VAL A 101 -10.74 -3.07 -0.59
CA VAL A 101 -10.66 -1.61 -0.51
C VAL A 101 -11.14 -1.12 0.86
N LEU A 102 -12.29 -1.61 1.32
CA LEU A 102 -12.86 -1.19 2.60
C LEU A 102 -11.99 -1.61 3.78
N GLU A 103 -11.42 -2.79 3.75
CA GLU A 103 -10.52 -3.27 4.81
C GLU A 103 -9.27 -2.40 4.90
N ALA A 104 -8.66 -2.09 3.75
CA ALA A 104 -7.47 -1.23 3.72
C ALA A 104 -7.79 0.17 4.25
N LEU A 105 -8.92 0.73 3.84
CA LEU A 105 -9.35 2.05 4.29
C LEU A 105 -9.61 2.08 5.79
N ASP A 106 -10.33 1.08 6.30
CA ASP A 106 -10.63 0.98 7.73
C ASP A 106 -9.35 0.91 8.56
N LEU A 107 -8.41 0.10 8.13
CA LEU A 107 -7.12 -0.03 8.81
C LEU A 107 -6.35 1.28 8.79
N ALA A 108 -6.29 1.97 7.64
CA ALA A 108 -5.61 3.25 7.51
C ALA A 108 -6.24 4.31 8.43
N LEU A 109 -7.56 4.38 8.47
CA LEU A 109 -8.26 5.32 9.35
C LEU A 109 -7.99 5.02 10.82
N THR A 110 -7.94 3.76 11.19
CA THR A 110 -7.61 3.35 12.56
C THR A 110 -6.20 3.79 12.94
N LEU A 111 -5.23 3.60 12.04
CA LEU A 111 -3.85 4.00 12.27
C LEU A 111 -3.70 5.53 12.36
N ALA A 112 -4.46 6.26 11.54
CA ALA A 112 -4.46 7.72 11.58
C ALA A 112 -5.06 8.22 12.91
N LYS A 113 -6.13 7.62 13.36
CA LYS A 113 -6.79 7.96 14.63
C LYS A 113 -5.84 7.73 15.81
N LYS A 114 -5.01 6.70 15.73
CA LYS A 114 -4.00 6.40 16.76
C LYS A 114 -2.73 7.24 16.57
N LYS A 115 -2.69 8.14 15.62
CA LYS A 115 -1.56 9.01 15.30
C LYS A 115 -0.30 8.26 14.89
N LYS A 116 -0.46 7.07 14.33
CA LYS A 116 0.65 6.25 13.83
C LYS A 116 1.02 6.61 12.39
N ILE A 117 0.08 7.20 11.66
CA ILE A 117 0.32 7.75 10.33
C ILE A 117 -0.21 9.18 10.28
N ASP A 118 0.43 10.02 9.46
CA ASP A 118 0.12 11.45 9.36
C ASP A 118 -0.80 11.79 8.21
N ALA A 119 -0.80 10.98 7.15
CA ALA A 119 -1.61 11.23 5.97
C ALA A 119 -1.97 9.90 5.30
N ILE A 120 -3.11 9.90 4.63
CA ILE A 120 -3.60 8.77 3.84
C ILE A 120 -3.75 9.25 2.40
N ASN A 121 -3.09 8.56 1.47
CA ASN A 121 -3.24 8.81 0.05
C ASN A 121 -3.84 7.59 -0.63
N PHE A 122 -4.75 7.84 -1.54
CA PHE A 122 -5.42 6.80 -2.30
C PHE A 122 -4.90 6.76 -3.72
N ALA A 123 -4.71 5.55 -4.24
CA ALA A 123 -4.69 5.38 -5.68
C ALA A 123 -6.12 5.59 -6.21
N PRO A 124 -6.28 6.00 -7.47
CA PRO A 124 -7.62 6.19 -8.02
C PRO A 124 -8.50 4.95 -7.89
N MET A 125 -9.72 5.17 -7.43
CA MET A 125 -10.73 4.11 -7.31
C MET A 125 -11.78 4.30 -8.40
N ASN A 126 -12.20 3.19 -8.97
CA ASN A 126 -13.30 3.21 -9.93
C ASN A 126 -14.64 3.19 -9.21
#